data_c2c7e8f0f8d61045e2dc9bbaa6bfdf3f
#
_entry.id   c2c7e8f0f8d61045e2dc9bbaa6bfdf3f
#
_cell.length_a   1.000
_cell.length_b   1.000
_cell.length_c   1.000
_cell.angle_alpha   90.00
_cell.angle_beta   90.00
_cell.angle_gamma   90.00
#
_symmetry.space_group_name_H-M   'P 1'
#
loop_
_entity.id
_entity.type
_entity.pdbx_description
1 polymer ?
#
loop_
_entity_poly.entity_id
_entity_poly.type
_entity_poly.pdbx_seq_one_letter_code
_entity_poly.pdbx_strand_id
1 'polypeptide(L)'
;EQLRKLHERLVYLRNLEEKKEQVLSSIEEQGKLTEGLKSQILEAGTLVVVEDLYRPYRPKRRTRATIAKEKGLEPLAAVIILQKLKMPLLEEAEKYVSEEKGVVCAEDAIAGAKDIIAESISDEADYRSWIRKITMKKGKLISTAKDPEAESVYEMYYEFEEPLSKLAGHRI
;
A
#
# COMPACT_ATOMS: atom_id res chain seq x y z
N GLU A 1 0.66 20.80 30.85
CA GLU A 1 0.03 20.24 29.63
C GLU A 1 0.62 20.85 28.36
N GLN A 2 0.72 22.19 28.20
CA GLN A 2 1.28 22.85 27.03
C GLN A 2 2.74 22.46 26.74
N LEU A 3 3.61 22.45 27.76
CA LEU A 3 5.00 22.03 27.62
C LEU A 3 5.14 20.57 27.19
N ARG A 4 4.27 19.70 27.66
CA ARG A 4 4.25 18.30 27.26
C ARG A 4 3.86 18.16 25.78
N LYS A 5 2.81 18.84 25.34
CA LYS A 5 2.38 18.85 23.93
C LYS A 5 3.47 19.40 23.02
N LEU A 6 4.16 20.47 23.46
CA LEU A 6 5.28 21.03 22.73
C LEU A 6 6.45 20.03 22.59
N HIS A 7 6.78 19.35 23.69
CA HIS A 7 7.83 18.34 23.70
C HIS A 7 7.48 17.17 22.78
N GLU A 8 6.28 16.62 22.88
CA GLU A 8 5.79 15.54 22.02
C GLU A 8 5.85 15.94 20.52
N ARG A 9 5.45 17.18 20.22
CA ARG A 9 5.53 17.69 18.85
C ARG A 9 6.97 17.85 18.35
N LEU A 10 7.87 18.33 19.21
CA LEU A 10 9.29 18.47 18.87
C LEU A 10 9.93 17.11 18.58
N VAL A 11 9.66 16.11 19.42
CA VAL A 11 10.14 14.73 19.21
C VAL A 11 9.59 14.17 17.91
N TYR A 12 8.30 14.35 17.63
CA TYR A 12 7.70 13.92 16.38
C TYR A 12 8.37 14.54 15.15
N LEU A 13 8.63 15.85 15.17
CA LEU A 13 9.26 16.55 14.05
C LEU A 13 10.71 16.10 13.84
N ARG A 14 11.47 15.86 14.91
CA ARG A 14 12.82 15.30 14.81
C ARG A 14 12.80 13.90 14.18
N ASN A 15 11.91 13.04 14.64
CA ASN A 15 11.74 11.71 14.06
C ASN A 15 11.32 11.77 12.58
N LEU A 16 10.51 12.76 12.21
CA LEU A 16 10.11 12.97 10.81
C LEU A 16 11.32 13.35 9.94
N GLU A 17 12.15 14.29 10.36
CA GLU A 17 13.34 14.69 9.60
C GLU A 17 14.37 13.56 9.52
N GLU A 18 14.64 12.87 10.62
CA GLU A 18 15.51 11.70 10.64
C GLU A 18 15.00 10.60 9.67
N LYS A 19 13.69 10.38 9.64
CA LYS A 19 13.08 9.42 8.71
C LYS A 19 13.23 9.84 7.25
N LYS A 20 13.08 11.13 6.94
CA LYS A 20 13.31 11.66 5.58
C LYS A 20 14.75 11.39 5.13
N GLU A 21 15.73 11.70 5.98
CA GLU A 21 17.14 11.47 5.68
C GLU A 21 17.44 9.98 5.42
N GLN A 22 16.94 9.08 6.27
CA GLN A 22 17.09 7.64 6.10
C GLN A 22 16.49 7.15 4.79
N VAL A 23 15.30 7.63 4.44
CA VAL A 23 14.60 7.24 3.22
C VAL A 23 15.33 7.75 1.98
N LEU A 24 15.79 9.01 1.98
CA LEU A 24 16.56 9.60 0.88
C LEU A 24 17.85 8.82 0.65
N SER A 25 18.63 8.53 1.70
CA SER A 25 19.85 7.73 1.61
C SER A 25 19.60 6.35 1.04
N SER A 26 18.54 5.66 1.54
CA SER A 26 18.19 4.31 1.07
C SER A 26 17.77 4.26 -0.40
N ILE A 27 17.08 5.30 -0.91
CA ILE A 27 16.68 5.36 -2.32
C ILE A 27 17.86 5.77 -3.20
N GLU A 28 18.74 6.65 -2.72
CA GLU A 28 19.95 7.07 -3.40
C GLU A 28 20.93 5.91 -3.58
N GLU A 29 21.15 5.10 -2.55
CA GLU A 29 21.97 3.88 -2.61
C GLU A 29 21.46 2.88 -3.65
N GLN A 30 20.14 2.87 -3.94
CA GLN A 30 19.53 2.06 -4.99
C GLN A 30 19.66 2.70 -6.38
N GLY A 31 20.19 3.92 -6.50
CA GLY A 31 20.30 4.67 -7.76
C GLY A 31 18.93 5.08 -8.34
N LYS A 32 17.89 5.16 -7.51
CA LYS A 32 16.50 5.44 -7.93
C LYS A 32 15.99 6.81 -7.49
N LEU A 33 16.80 7.62 -6.82
CA LEU A 33 16.40 8.93 -6.34
C LEU A 33 16.33 9.90 -7.52
N THR A 34 15.13 10.45 -7.77
CA THR A 34 14.91 11.53 -8.72
C THR A 34 14.70 12.85 -7.99
N GLU A 35 14.98 14.00 -8.64
CA GLU A 35 14.77 15.31 -8.04
C GLU A 35 13.30 15.54 -7.62
N GLY A 36 12.34 15.07 -8.43
CA GLY A 36 10.92 15.14 -8.08
C GLY A 36 10.57 14.36 -6.82
N LEU A 37 11.07 13.13 -6.69
CA LEU A 37 10.84 12.28 -5.51
C LEU A 37 11.51 12.88 -4.27
N LYS A 38 12.71 13.41 -4.41
CA LYS A 38 13.43 14.11 -3.35
C LYS A 38 12.63 15.30 -2.82
N SER A 39 12.10 16.15 -3.71
CA SER A 39 11.25 17.27 -3.34
C SER A 39 10.00 16.81 -2.58
N GLN A 40 9.31 15.79 -3.07
CA GLN A 40 8.12 15.23 -2.41
C GLN A 40 8.42 14.69 -1.00
N ILE A 41 9.55 14.01 -0.82
CA ILE A 41 9.96 13.50 0.51
C ILE A 41 10.28 14.65 1.45
N LEU A 42 11.03 15.68 0.99
CA LEU A 42 11.38 16.84 1.81
C LEU A 42 10.14 17.65 2.22
N GLU A 43 9.16 17.80 1.33
CA GLU A 43 7.90 18.51 1.58
C GLU A 43 6.91 17.72 2.42
N ALA A 44 7.13 16.41 2.60
CA ALA A 44 6.22 15.57 3.36
C ALA A 44 6.06 16.06 4.81
N GLY A 45 4.84 16.38 5.21
CA GLY A 45 4.51 16.90 6.55
C GLY A 45 4.25 15.84 7.60
N THR A 46 4.22 14.55 7.23
CA THR A 46 3.95 13.45 8.15
C THR A 46 4.75 12.19 7.81
N LEU A 47 5.05 11.38 8.83
CA LEU A 47 5.71 10.09 8.68
C LEU A 47 4.96 9.17 7.71
N VAL A 48 3.63 9.20 7.72
CA VAL A 48 2.79 8.37 6.85
C VAL A 48 3.02 8.70 5.38
N VAL A 49 3.15 9.97 5.02
CA VAL A 49 3.44 10.39 3.64
C VAL A 49 4.85 9.95 3.23
N VAL A 50 5.84 10.10 4.10
CA VAL A 50 7.21 9.62 3.84
C VAL A 50 7.23 8.10 3.61
N GLU A 51 6.54 7.33 4.44
CA GLU A 51 6.43 5.88 4.30
C GLU A 51 5.72 5.47 3.00
N ASP A 52 4.67 6.19 2.59
CA ASP A 52 3.98 5.92 1.32
C ASP A 52 4.90 6.16 0.11
N LEU A 53 5.67 7.25 0.11
CA LEU A 53 6.65 7.56 -0.95
C LEU A 53 7.81 6.55 -0.97
N TYR A 54 8.22 6.04 0.18
CA TYR A 54 9.30 5.05 0.30
C TYR A 54 8.87 3.63 -0.08
N ARG A 55 7.57 3.32 0.01
CA ARG A 55 7.04 1.96 -0.13
C ARG A 55 7.49 1.21 -1.40
N PRO A 56 7.52 1.82 -2.61
CA PRO A 56 8.02 1.15 -3.81
C PRO A 56 9.50 0.76 -3.74
N TYR A 57 10.29 1.47 -2.94
CA TYR A 57 11.75 1.32 -2.82
C TYR A 57 12.18 0.49 -1.62
N ARG A 58 11.26 0.26 -0.69
CA ARG A 58 11.53 -0.51 0.52
C ARG A 58 11.89 -1.95 0.18
N PRO A 59 12.99 -2.51 0.75
CA PRO A 59 13.28 -3.92 0.61
C PRO A 59 12.09 -4.77 1.07
N LYS A 60 11.56 -5.57 0.16
CA LYS A 60 10.41 -6.43 0.43
C LYS A 60 10.86 -7.87 0.63
N ARG A 61 10.15 -8.59 1.47
CA ARG A 61 10.22 -10.05 1.48
C ARG A 61 9.70 -10.58 0.13
N ARG A 62 10.07 -11.82 -0.22
CA ARG A 62 9.59 -12.47 -1.44
C ARG A 62 8.07 -12.53 -1.46
N THR A 63 7.46 -11.75 -2.35
CA THR A 63 6.00 -11.63 -2.54
C THR A 63 5.56 -12.47 -3.74
N ARG A 64 4.25 -12.67 -3.91
CA ARG A 64 3.70 -13.30 -5.12
C ARG A 64 4.08 -12.51 -6.38
N ALA A 65 4.06 -11.18 -6.31
CA ALA A 65 4.50 -10.32 -7.41
C ALA A 65 5.99 -10.50 -7.72
N THR A 66 6.86 -10.63 -6.71
CA THR A 66 8.29 -10.93 -6.92
C THR A 66 8.47 -12.25 -7.64
N ILE A 67 7.74 -13.31 -7.23
CA ILE A 67 7.76 -14.62 -7.88
C ILE A 67 7.29 -14.51 -9.34
N ALA A 68 6.23 -13.74 -9.59
CA ALA A 68 5.71 -13.52 -10.95
C ALA A 68 6.70 -12.76 -11.83
N LYS A 69 7.45 -11.81 -11.29
CA LYS A 69 8.54 -11.11 -11.98
C LYS A 69 9.70 -12.05 -12.31
N GLU A 70 10.11 -12.90 -11.37
CA GLU A 70 11.13 -13.92 -11.59
C GLU A 70 10.73 -14.89 -12.72
N LYS A 71 9.43 -15.18 -12.87
CA LYS A 71 8.86 -15.96 -13.97
C LYS A 71 8.81 -15.21 -15.31
N GLY A 72 9.15 -13.90 -15.32
CA GLY A 72 9.18 -13.08 -16.54
C GLY A 72 7.82 -12.55 -16.99
N LEU A 73 6.86 -12.36 -16.06
CA LEU A 73 5.49 -11.93 -16.37
C LEU A 73 5.31 -10.40 -16.34
N GLU A 74 6.37 -9.61 -16.11
CA GLU A 74 6.31 -8.14 -16.14
C GLU A 74 5.82 -7.58 -17.49
N PRO A 75 6.26 -8.08 -18.67
CA PRO A 75 5.75 -7.56 -19.94
C PRO A 75 4.25 -7.81 -20.12
N LEU A 76 3.73 -8.97 -19.66
CA LEU A 76 2.29 -9.25 -19.71
C LEU A 76 1.52 -8.29 -18.81
N ALA A 77 2.02 -8.01 -17.61
CA ALA A 77 1.44 -7.02 -16.70
C ALA A 77 1.40 -5.62 -17.34
N ALA A 78 2.48 -5.21 -18.02
CA ALA A 78 2.53 -3.93 -18.73
C ALA A 78 1.51 -3.86 -19.88
N VAL A 79 1.35 -4.93 -20.66
CA VAL A 79 0.37 -5.02 -21.75
C VAL A 79 -1.07 -4.90 -21.20
N ILE A 80 -1.36 -5.55 -20.07
CA ILE A 80 -2.67 -5.46 -19.40
C ILE A 80 -2.94 -4.03 -18.93
N ILE A 81 -1.98 -3.36 -18.30
CA ILE A 81 -2.12 -1.97 -17.84
C ILE A 81 -2.40 -1.01 -18.99
N LEU A 82 -1.74 -1.20 -20.13
CA LEU A 82 -1.92 -0.35 -21.30
C LEU A 82 -3.30 -0.47 -21.94
N GLN A 83 -4.04 -1.55 -21.70
CA GLN A 83 -5.39 -1.82 -22.25
C GLN A 83 -5.49 -1.64 -23.78
N LYS A 84 -4.41 -1.91 -24.51
CA LYS A 84 -4.32 -1.74 -25.97
C LYS A 84 -4.26 -3.06 -26.74
N LEU A 85 -4.67 -4.16 -26.10
CA LEU A 85 -4.71 -5.48 -26.75
C LEU A 85 -5.72 -5.48 -27.89
N LYS A 86 -5.30 -6.01 -29.04
CA LYS A 86 -6.14 -6.22 -30.23
C LYS A 86 -6.68 -7.66 -30.31
N MET A 87 -6.22 -8.53 -29.42
CA MET A 87 -6.58 -9.95 -29.33
C MET A 87 -7.07 -10.28 -27.93
N PRO A 88 -7.75 -11.43 -27.72
CA PRO A 88 -8.13 -11.91 -26.41
C PRO A 88 -6.93 -12.02 -25.47
N LEU A 89 -7.12 -11.65 -24.20
CA LEU A 89 -6.05 -11.67 -23.20
C LEU A 89 -5.43 -13.08 -23.02
N LEU A 90 -6.24 -14.12 -23.19
CA LEU A 90 -5.79 -15.50 -23.06
C LEU A 90 -4.75 -15.85 -24.14
N GLU A 91 -5.01 -15.47 -25.37
CA GLU A 91 -4.09 -15.69 -26.51
C GLU A 91 -2.76 -14.94 -26.32
N GLU A 92 -2.81 -13.72 -25.75
CA GLU A 92 -1.59 -12.99 -25.42
C GLU A 92 -0.82 -13.69 -24.30
N ALA A 93 -1.53 -14.19 -23.27
CA ALA A 93 -0.94 -14.86 -22.13
C ALA A 93 -0.28 -16.21 -22.49
N GLU A 94 -0.75 -16.91 -23.51
CA GLU A 94 -0.12 -18.14 -24.01
C GLU A 94 1.35 -17.97 -24.39
N LYS A 95 1.75 -16.79 -24.85
CA LYS A 95 3.14 -16.46 -25.19
C LYS A 95 4.10 -16.51 -24.00
N TYR A 96 3.56 -16.45 -22.79
CA TYR A 96 4.31 -16.43 -21.53
C TYR A 96 4.28 -17.76 -20.78
N VAL A 97 3.63 -18.78 -21.36
CA VAL A 97 3.63 -20.14 -20.82
C VAL A 97 5.04 -20.72 -20.97
N SER A 98 5.60 -21.20 -19.86
CA SER A 98 6.93 -21.83 -19.84
C SER A 98 7.04 -22.76 -18.64
N GLU A 99 7.15 -24.06 -18.87
CA GLU A 99 7.36 -25.04 -17.80
C GLU A 99 8.66 -24.80 -17.04
N GLU A 100 9.73 -24.38 -17.71
CA GLU A 100 11.03 -24.07 -17.10
C GLU A 100 10.91 -22.95 -16.06
N LYS A 101 10.03 -21.98 -16.31
CA LYS A 101 9.74 -20.87 -15.41
C LYS A 101 8.59 -21.14 -14.44
N GLY A 102 8.00 -22.33 -14.52
CA GLY A 102 6.88 -22.73 -13.66
C GLY A 102 5.59 -21.96 -13.97
N VAL A 103 5.34 -21.64 -15.25
CA VAL A 103 4.08 -21.09 -15.77
C VAL A 103 3.43 -22.18 -16.61
N VAL A 104 2.45 -22.85 -16.06
CA VAL A 104 1.89 -24.10 -16.64
C VAL A 104 0.85 -23.80 -17.71
N CYS A 105 0.08 -22.72 -17.58
CA CYS A 105 -0.98 -22.33 -18.50
C CYS A 105 -1.14 -20.81 -18.59
N ALA A 106 -1.97 -20.36 -19.55
CA ALA A 106 -2.24 -18.94 -19.75
C ALA A 106 -2.92 -18.28 -18.53
N GLU A 107 -3.77 -19.03 -17.83
CA GLU A 107 -4.42 -18.57 -16.59
C GLU A 107 -3.40 -18.28 -15.48
N ASP A 108 -2.38 -19.14 -15.34
CA ASP A 108 -1.28 -18.91 -14.38
C ASP A 108 -0.48 -17.65 -14.74
N ALA A 109 -0.22 -17.43 -16.04
CA ALA A 109 0.44 -16.22 -16.51
C ALA A 109 -0.37 -14.98 -16.17
N ILE A 110 -1.69 -15.01 -16.41
CA ILE A 110 -2.60 -13.91 -16.07
C ILE A 110 -2.66 -13.69 -14.56
N ALA A 111 -2.72 -14.74 -13.75
CA ALA A 111 -2.73 -14.65 -12.29
C ALA A 111 -1.45 -13.98 -11.77
N GLY A 112 -0.28 -14.38 -12.28
CA GLY A 112 0.99 -13.74 -11.93
C GLY A 112 1.07 -12.28 -12.38
N ALA A 113 0.60 -11.95 -13.58
CA ALA A 113 0.52 -10.57 -14.06
C ALA A 113 -0.40 -9.72 -13.17
N LYS A 114 -1.55 -10.26 -12.73
CA LYS A 114 -2.44 -9.60 -11.77
C LYS A 114 -1.76 -9.34 -10.41
N ASP A 115 -0.96 -10.27 -9.90
CA ASP A 115 -0.22 -10.07 -8.67
C ASP A 115 0.79 -8.92 -8.78
N ILE A 116 1.47 -8.78 -9.94
CA ILE A 116 2.38 -7.66 -10.21
C ILE A 116 1.61 -6.33 -10.23
N ILE A 117 0.49 -6.29 -10.94
CA ILE A 117 -0.36 -5.09 -11.04
C ILE A 117 -0.91 -4.69 -9.67
N ALA A 118 -1.42 -5.66 -8.91
CA ALA A 118 -1.97 -5.42 -7.59
C ALA A 118 -0.92 -4.85 -6.62
N GLU A 119 0.32 -5.37 -6.66
CA GLU A 119 1.41 -4.81 -5.87
C GLU A 119 1.75 -3.38 -6.30
N SER A 120 1.85 -3.11 -7.60
CA SER A 120 2.12 -1.78 -8.15
C SER A 120 1.07 -0.76 -7.69
N ILE A 121 -0.22 -1.09 -7.81
CA ILE A 121 -1.33 -0.23 -7.35
C ILE A 121 -1.28 -0.03 -5.84
N SER A 122 -0.99 -1.08 -5.06
CA SER A 122 -0.90 -1.00 -3.60
C SER A 122 0.24 -0.12 -3.11
N ASP A 123 1.31 -0.01 -3.90
CA ASP A 123 2.49 0.79 -3.55
C ASP A 123 2.40 2.24 -4.00
N GLU A 124 1.43 2.58 -4.84
CA GLU A 124 1.26 3.93 -5.36
C GLU A 124 0.81 4.89 -4.25
N ALA A 125 1.63 5.90 -3.96
CA ALA A 125 1.42 6.84 -2.87
C ALA A 125 0.12 7.68 -3.04
N ASP A 126 -0.21 8.06 -4.27
CA ASP A 126 -1.40 8.84 -4.58
C ASP A 126 -2.68 8.05 -4.31
N TYR A 127 -2.74 6.77 -4.71
CA TYR A 127 -3.88 5.90 -4.41
C TYR A 127 -4.05 5.70 -2.90
N ARG A 128 -2.96 5.51 -2.18
CA ARG A 128 -2.98 5.35 -0.71
C ARG A 128 -3.49 6.61 -0.02
N SER A 129 -3.00 7.77 -0.45
CA SER A 129 -3.47 9.07 0.05
C SER A 129 -4.96 9.30 -0.24
N TRP A 130 -5.39 8.99 -1.46
CA TRP A 130 -6.79 9.12 -1.87
C TRP A 130 -7.71 8.18 -1.09
N ILE A 131 -7.35 6.89 -0.96
CA ILE A 131 -8.13 5.91 -0.18
C ILE A 131 -8.26 6.39 1.26
N ARG A 132 -7.18 6.85 1.88
CA ARG A 132 -7.18 7.36 3.27
C ARG A 132 -8.13 8.54 3.45
N LYS A 133 -8.09 9.49 2.51
CA LYS A 133 -9.00 10.66 2.52
C LYS A 133 -10.47 10.25 2.36
N ILE A 134 -10.75 9.32 1.44
CA ILE A 134 -12.13 8.85 1.19
C ILE A 134 -12.66 8.05 2.37
N THR A 135 -11.81 7.18 2.97
CA THR A 135 -12.16 6.39 4.15
C THR A 135 -12.47 7.28 5.34
N MET A 136 -11.65 8.30 5.61
CA MET A 136 -11.93 9.27 6.67
C MET A 136 -13.23 10.02 6.45
N LYS A 137 -13.59 10.32 5.20
CA LYS A 137 -14.81 11.08 4.86
C LYS A 137 -16.07 10.23 4.86
N LYS A 138 -15.99 9.00 4.34
CA LYS A 138 -17.16 8.13 4.07
C LYS A 138 -17.15 6.82 4.84
N GLY A 139 -16.02 6.44 5.40
CA GLY A 139 -15.87 5.19 6.15
C GLY A 139 -16.64 5.21 7.45
N LYS A 140 -17.00 4.03 7.91
CA LYS A 140 -17.64 3.76 9.19
C LYS A 140 -16.82 2.75 9.96
N LEU A 141 -16.73 2.90 11.25
CA LEU A 141 -16.26 1.85 12.15
C LEU A 141 -17.45 0.98 12.50
N ILE A 142 -17.33 -0.31 12.24
CA ILE A 142 -18.34 -1.30 12.56
C ILE A 142 -17.71 -2.32 13.50
N SER A 143 -18.38 -2.60 14.61
CA SER A 143 -18.04 -3.66 15.54
C SER A 143 -19.24 -4.57 15.73
N THR A 144 -19.03 -5.88 15.58
CA THR A 144 -20.07 -6.90 15.79
C THR A 144 -19.53 -7.95 16.75
N ALA A 145 -20.37 -8.40 17.68
CA ALA A 145 -19.99 -9.47 18.58
C ALA A 145 -19.78 -10.78 17.83
N LYS A 146 -18.76 -11.51 18.22
CA LYS A 146 -18.56 -12.89 17.73
C LYS A 146 -19.59 -13.84 18.33
N ASP A 147 -19.98 -13.60 19.57
CA ASP A 147 -21.03 -14.31 20.31
C ASP A 147 -21.93 -13.25 20.99
N PRO A 148 -23.11 -12.95 20.42
CA PRO A 148 -24.02 -11.96 20.95
C PRO A 148 -24.62 -12.30 22.31
N GLU A 149 -24.63 -13.58 22.70
CA GLU A 149 -25.19 -14.04 23.97
C GLU A 149 -24.18 -13.98 25.12
N ALA A 150 -22.91 -13.73 24.84
CA ALA A 150 -21.87 -13.66 25.86
C ALA A 150 -21.96 -12.34 26.62
N GLU A 151 -22.16 -12.37 27.94
CA GLU A 151 -22.13 -11.20 28.80
C GLU A 151 -20.72 -10.58 28.86
N SER A 152 -20.60 -9.27 28.60
CA SER A 152 -19.34 -8.56 28.60
C SER A 152 -19.54 -7.08 28.94
N VAL A 153 -18.51 -6.45 29.50
CA VAL A 153 -18.46 -4.99 29.70
C VAL A 153 -18.45 -4.21 28.35
N TYR A 154 -18.30 -4.90 27.24
CA TYR A 154 -18.26 -4.35 25.87
C TYR A 154 -19.57 -4.53 25.11
N GLU A 155 -20.68 -4.89 25.75
CA GLU A 155 -21.98 -5.09 25.08
C GLU A 155 -22.41 -3.90 24.23
N MET A 156 -22.06 -2.67 24.63
CA MET A 156 -22.32 -1.45 23.84
C MET A 156 -21.66 -1.42 22.46
N TYR A 157 -20.72 -2.33 22.19
CA TYR A 157 -20.02 -2.47 20.92
C TYR A 157 -20.41 -3.72 20.13
N TYR A 158 -21.41 -4.50 20.61
CA TYR A 158 -21.84 -5.73 19.94
C TYR A 158 -22.50 -5.48 18.60
N GLU A 159 -23.24 -4.36 18.48
CA GLU A 159 -23.81 -3.84 17.25
C GLU A 159 -23.49 -2.33 17.17
N PHE A 160 -22.23 -2.02 16.95
CA PHE A 160 -21.78 -0.61 16.94
C PHE A 160 -21.43 -0.19 15.52
N GLU A 161 -21.95 0.95 15.10
CA GLU A 161 -21.59 1.58 13.82
C GLU A 161 -21.51 3.10 14.00
N GLU A 162 -20.36 3.69 13.65
CA GLU A 162 -20.19 5.14 13.70
C GLU A 162 -19.32 5.63 12.53
N PRO A 163 -19.67 6.77 11.85
CA PRO A 163 -18.82 7.37 10.83
C PRO A 163 -17.46 7.75 11.42
N LEU A 164 -16.36 7.41 10.73
CA LEU A 164 -15.00 7.73 11.16
C LEU A 164 -14.79 9.23 11.43
N SER A 165 -15.46 10.08 10.65
CA SER A 165 -15.39 11.55 10.81
C SER A 165 -15.97 12.09 12.12
N LYS A 166 -16.78 11.28 12.84
CA LYS A 166 -17.43 11.63 14.10
C LYS A 166 -16.90 10.82 15.28
N LEU A 167 -16.05 9.83 15.01
CA LEU A 167 -15.56 8.91 16.00
C LEU A 167 -14.68 9.62 17.04
N ALA A 168 -15.02 9.48 18.31
CA ALA A 168 -14.23 10.04 19.41
C ALA A 168 -12.97 9.17 19.65
N GLY A 169 -11.82 9.82 19.91
CA GLY A 169 -10.54 9.11 20.05
C GLY A 169 -10.47 8.04 21.15
N HIS A 170 -11.34 8.12 22.17
CA HIS A 170 -11.41 7.10 23.23
C HIS A 170 -12.16 5.82 22.81
N ARG A 171 -12.75 5.79 21.60
CA ARG A 171 -13.45 4.64 21.03
C ARG A 171 -12.62 3.88 20.00
N ILE A 172 -11.38 4.29 19.79
CA ILE A 172 -10.37 3.66 18.97
C ILE A 172 -9.35 2.97 19.87
#